data_2bc45fe32798b62008d67fb255a28a35
#
_entry.id   2bc45fe32798b62008d67fb255a28a35
#
_cell.length_a   1.000
_cell.length_b   1.000
_cell.length_c   1.000
_cell.angle_alpha   90.00
_cell.angle_beta   90.00
_cell.angle_gamma   90.00
#
_symmetry.space_group_name_H-M   'P 1'
#
loop_
_entity.id
_entity.type
_entity.pdbx_description
1 polymer ?
#
loop_
_entity_poly.entity_id
_entity_poly.type
_entity_poly.pdbx_seq_one_letter_code
_entity_poly.pdbx_strand_id
1 'polypeptide(L)'
;MSKNKFGKYPFEKGIYKNMYRDKLWTMRQYAGFSSVSESNKRYLKLIQNGANGLSIAFDLPTQMGYDSDDDMSFGEVGKSGVPISTIEDMEHLFEDINLEDISVSMTINSTASILLAFYFATAKKRGYNFDALRGTLQNDILKEYIARGTFIFPVEHSLRLTSNIFEFCQQNLSKWNSISISGYHIREAGSTAVQELAFTFANAITYLEKAREDDLDLIKLTEQVSFFFNAHRDFFEEVAKFRAARIIWAKIIKKRFKIDNIKSQLCRFHVQTGGSTLTAQQIDNNITRTTLESLSAVFGGAQSIHTNGKDEAVSLPSEENATSALRIQQIIAHESGVANYIDPIGDSSIIKDLTNKIVEEVELKIDQIFEKGGMKSLIEEGEIQNEIEKSAFEFQENIDSRKTILVGVNEFVNENDKITSGASFKDDSKNRIEKLKAFKENRDIKVVEKSLKKLADAAITDENLIPHIINCVENNCTLGEIIITLKNVFGEYLE
;
A
#
# COMPACT_ATOMS: atom_id res chain seq x y z
N MET A 1 8.24 -34.98 -20.11
CA MET A 1 8.96 -33.70 -19.79
C MET A 1 8.00 -32.57 -20.02
N SER A 2 7.43 -31.94 -18.96
CA SER A 2 6.53 -30.79 -19.12
C SER A 2 7.36 -29.63 -19.66
N LYS A 3 7.03 -29.14 -20.86
CA LYS A 3 7.62 -27.92 -21.41
C LYS A 3 7.47 -26.81 -20.38
N ASN A 4 8.61 -26.29 -19.86
CA ASN A 4 8.65 -25.22 -18.88
C ASN A 4 7.70 -24.07 -19.27
N LYS A 5 6.61 -23.89 -18.49
CA LYS A 5 5.58 -22.88 -18.73
C LYS A 5 5.86 -21.57 -18.00
N PHE A 6 7.13 -21.12 -17.96
CA PHE A 6 7.51 -19.82 -17.39
C PHE A 6 6.90 -18.67 -18.19
N GLY A 7 6.35 -17.69 -17.50
CA GLY A 7 5.73 -16.51 -18.12
C GLY A 7 4.49 -16.83 -18.97
N LYS A 8 3.79 -17.94 -18.72
CA LYS A 8 2.60 -18.36 -19.45
C LYS A 8 1.43 -18.59 -18.49
N TYR A 9 0.23 -18.29 -18.97
CA TYR A 9 -1.03 -18.55 -18.25
C TYR A 9 -1.05 -19.97 -17.66
N PRO A 10 -1.44 -20.14 -16.41
CA PRO A 10 -1.89 -19.17 -15.41
C PRO A 10 -0.77 -18.55 -14.57
N PHE A 11 0.45 -18.48 -15.06
CA PHE A 11 1.63 -17.86 -14.46
C PHE A 11 2.12 -18.48 -13.13
N GLU A 12 1.77 -19.73 -12.89
CA GLU A 12 2.16 -20.45 -11.67
C GLU A 12 3.66 -20.36 -11.37
N LYS A 13 4.50 -20.54 -12.40
CA LYS A 13 5.97 -20.56 -12.29
C LYS A 13 6.64 -19.19 -12.44
N GLY A 14 5.86 -18.10 -12.40
CA GLY A 14 6.34 -16.74 -12.53
C GLY A 14 5.71 -15.98 -13.70
N ILE A 15 5.64 -14.66 -13.59
CA ILE A 15 5.00 -13.79 -14.58
C ILE A 15 5.89 -13.48 -15.78
N TYR A 16 7.21 -13.62 -15.66
CA TYR A 16 8.18 -13.38 -16.73
C TYR A 16 8.93 -14.67 -17.08
N LYS A 17 9.42 -14.73 -18.33
CA LYS A 17 10.12 -15.92 -18.84
C LYS A 17 11.39 -16.25 -18.04
N ASN A 18 12.15 -15.24 -17.66
CA ASN A 18 13.44 -15.39 -17.01
C ASN A 18 13.49 -14.86 -15.58
N MET A 19 12.38 -14.24 -15.07
CA MET A 19 12.26 -13.69 -13.72
C MET A 19 13.51 -12.89 -13.30
N TYR A 20 14.12 -13.22 -12.17
CA TYR A 20 15.26 -12.49 -11.61
C TYR A 20 16.57 -12.62 -12.41
N ARG A 21 16.64 -13.56 -13.35
CA ARG A 21 17.80 -13.70 -14.24
C ARG A 21 17.93 -12.52 -15.22
N ASP A 22 16.80 -11.89 -15.59
CA ASP A 22 16.81 -10.69 -16.42
C ASP A 22 16.86 -9.43 -15.58
N LYS A 23 16.09 -9.39 -14.46
CA LYS A 23 16.01 -8.24 -13.59
C LYS A 23 15.65 -8.69 -12.19
N LEU A 24 16.47 -8.36 -11.22
CA LEU A 24 16.17 -8.55 -9.79
C LEU A 24 14.88 -7.80 -9.40
N TRP A 25 14.28 -8.20 -8.29
CA TRP A 25 13.19 -7.42 -7.67
C TRP A 25 13.68 -6.03 -7.30
N THR A 26 12.77 -5.07 -7.29
CA THR A 26 13.07 -3.72 -6.80
C THR A 26 13.19 -3.77 -5.28
N MET A 27 14.35 -3.42 -4.76
CA MET A 27 14.60 -3.26 -3.33
C MET A 27 14.07 -1.90 -2.91
N ARG A 28 13.03 -1.88 -2.07
CA ARG A 28 12.40 -0.66 -1.61
C ARG A 28 12.68 -0.44 -0.13
N GLN A 29 12.76 0.83 0.25
CA GLN A 29 12.68 1.28 1.62
C GLN A 29 11.55 2.31 1.72
N TYR A 30 10.69 2.13 2.70
CA TYR A 30 9.63 3.04 3.06
C TYR A 30 10.23 4.20 3.84
N ALA A 31 9.96 5.44 3.44
CA ALA A 31 10.54 6.62 4.06
C ALA A 31 9.55 7.78 4.08
N GLY A 32 9.51 8.46 5.20
CA GLY A 32 8.73 9.66 5.49
C GLY A 32 8.64 9.81 7.00
N PHE A 33 9.07 10.96 7.53
CA PHE A 33 9.02 11.21 8.96
C PHE A 33 9.24 12.68 9.28
N SER A 34 8.79 13.10 10.45
CA SER A 34 9.06 14.40 11.06
C SER A 34 8.48 15.57 10.25
N SER A 35 9.30 16.24 9.44
CA SER A 35 8.88 17.40 8.66
C SER A 35 9.09 17.20 7.16
N VAL A 36 8.47 18.06 6.35
CA VAL A 36 8.63 18.08 4.89
C VAL A 36 10.11 18.25 4.51
N SER A 37 10.82 19.15 5.18
CA SER A 37 12.24 19.42 4.92
C SER A 37 13.15 18.23 5.25
N GLU A 38 12.91 17.55 6.37
CA GLU A 38 13.69 16.36 6.73
C GLU A 38 13.40 15.20 5.80
N SER A 39 12.15 15.02 5.39
CA SER A 39 11.76 14.02 4.38
C SER A 39 12.41 14.29 3.02
N ASN A 40 12.42 15.54 2.55
CA ASN A 40 13.09 15.95 1.32
C ASN A 40 14.59 15.63 1.37
N LYS A 41 15.31 16.03 2.42
CA LYS A 41 16.74 15.71 2.62
C LYS A 41 17.00 14.19 2.55
N ARG A 42 16.11 13.39 3.16
CA ARG A 42 16.19 11.94 3.11
C ARG A 42 16.03 11.41 1.70
N TYR A 43 15.07 11.95 0.93
CA TYR A 43 14.85 11.54 -0.46
C TYR A 43 16.04 11.89 -1.35
N LEU A 44 16.59 13.09 -1.22
CA LEU A 44 17.81 13.48 -1.94
C LEU A 44 18.98 12.54 -1.64
N LYS A 45 19.18 12.19 -0.36
CA LYS A 45 20.22 11.22 0.04
C LYS A 45 19.98 9.83 -0.56
N LEU A 46 18.72 9.35 -0.59
CA LEU A 46 18.38 8.07 -1.21
C LEU A 46 18.68 8.08 -2.72
N ILE A 47 18.31 9.15 -3.43
CA ILE A 47 18.58 9.33 -4.85
C ILE A 47 20.10 9.37 -5.12
N GLN A 48 20.87 10.13 -4.33
CA GLN A 48 22.32 10.16 -4.42
C GLN A 48 22.98 8.79 -4.22
N ASN A 49 22.36 7.93 -3.41
CA ASN A 49 22.79 6.56 -3.17
C ASN A 49 22.26 5.56 -4.21
N GLY A 50 21.69 6.06 -5.33
CA GLY A 50 21.26 5.22 -6.46
C GLY A 50 19.81 4.74 -6.42
N ALA A 51 18.98 5.27 -5.51
CA ALA A 51 17.54 4.98 -5.56
C ALA A 51 16.90 5.64 -6.78
N ASN A 52 16.09 4.89 -7.54
CA ASN A 52 15.34 5.36 -8.70
C ASN A 52 13.82 5.38 -8.44
N GLY A 53 13.42 5.20 -7.20
CA GLY A 53 12.04 5.24 -6.74
C GLY A 53 11.95 5.63 -5.27
N LEU A 54 10.98 6.46 -4.98
CA LEU A 54 10.66 6.92 -3.63
C LEU A 54 9.32 6.31 -3.19
N SER A 55 9.24 5.90 -1.93
CA SER A 55 7.97 5.50 -1.29
C SER A 55 7.68 6.47 -0.15
N ILE A 56 6.59 7.21 -0.28
CA ILE A 56 6.21 8.28 0.64
C ILE A 56 5.25 7.75 1.69
N ALA A 57 5.62 7.89 2.95
CA ALA A 57 4.75 7.70 4.10
C ALA A 57 4.17 9.07 4.52
N PHE A 58 2.86 9.16 4.63
CA PHE A 58 2.17 10.33 5.15
C PHE A 58 1.79 10.10 6.62
N ASP A 59 1.78 11.18 7.41
CA ASP A 59 1.37 11.09 8.80
C ASP A 59 -0.14 10.81 8.96
N LEU A 60 -0.56 10.44 10.15
CA LEU A 60 -1.95 10.07 10.41
C LEU A 60 -2.93 11.22 10.14
N PRO A 61 -2.66 12.50 10.52
CA PRO A 61 -3.54 13.61 10.14
C PRO A 61 -3.75 13.73 8.63
N THR A 62 -2.68 13.66 7.84
CA THR A 62 -2.77 13.68 6.38
C THR A 62 -3.60 12.53 5.82
N GLN A 63 -3.47 11.32 6.39
CA GLN A 63 -4.27 10.15 5.99
C GLN A 63 -5.75 10.29 6.32
N MET A 64 -6.07 10.92 7.47
CA MET A 64 -7.43 11.14 7.96
C MET A 64 -8.07 12.43 7.44
N GLY A 65 -7.34 13.23 6.66
CA GLY A 65 -7.86 14.45 6.05
C GLY A 65 -7.91 15.65 6.99
N TYR A 66 -7.08 15.67 8.02
CA TYR A 66 -6.93 16.80 8.92
C TYR A 66 -5.72 17.66 8.55
N ASP A 67 -5.89 18.97 8.61
CA ASP A 67 -4.77 19.91 8.54
C ASP A 67 -3.90 19.79 9.80
N SER A 68 -2.62 20.14 9.70
CA SER A 68 -1.70 20.04 10.85
C SER A 68 -2.05 20.94 12.03
N ASP A 69 -2.91 21.96 11.85
CA ASP A 69 -3.41 22.87 12.88
C ASP A 69 -4.80 22.50 13.41
N ASP A 70 -5.36 21.38 12.99
CA ASP A 70 -6.61 20.85 13.51
C ASP A 70 -6.39 20.23 14.91
N ASP A 71 -7.38 20.37 15.81
CA ASP A 71 -7.32 19.82 17.16
C ASP A 71 -7.15 18.30 17.17
N MET A 72 -7.69 17.58 16.17
CA MET A 72 -7.55 16.13 16.01
C MET A 72 -6.13 15.72 15.59
N SER A 73 -5.33 16.65 15.09
CA SER A 73 -3.93 16.40 14.70
C SER A 73 -2.95 16.50 15.87
N PHE A 74 -3.42 16.93 17.05
CA PHE A 74 -2.55 17.15 18.21
C PHE A 74 -1.78 15.88 18.61
N GLY A 75 -0.48 16.01 18.65
CA GLY A 75 0.42 14.92 19.05
C GLY A 75 0.69 13.87 17.96
N GLU A 76 0.11 13.96 16.75
CA GLU A 76 0.32 13.01 15.66
C GLU A 76 1.04 13.59 14.43
N VAL A 77 1.16 14.93 14.36
CA VAL A 77 1.81 15.61 13.22
C VAL A 77 3.27 15.15 13.07
N GLY A 78 3.60 14.56 11.93
CA GLY A 78 4.95 14.13 11.58
C GLY A 78 5.46 12.86 12.29
N LYS A 79 4.65 12.19 13.14
CA LYS A 79 5.11 11.00 13.90
C LYS A 79 5.40 9.78 13.01
N SER A 80 4.46 9.43 12.15
CA SER A 80 4.51 8.18 11.36
C SER A 80 4.69 8.43 9.86
N GLY A 81 4.92 9.68 9.47
CA GLY A 81 5.05 10.06 8.07
C GLY A 81 5.21 11.58 7.90
N VAL A 82 5.25 12.04 6.66
CA VAL A 82 5.37 13.46 6.33
C VAL A 82 4.00 14.16 6.37
N PRO A 83 3.88 15.31 7.08
CA PRO A 83 2.65 16.09 7.12
C PRO A 83 2.48 16.91 5.84
N ILE A 84 1.36 16.72 5.14
CA ILE A 84 1.00 17.47 3.93
C ILE A 84 -0.39 18.07 4.10
N SER A 85 -0.48 19.39 4.18
CA SER A 85 -1.75 20.13 4.24
C SER A 85 -1.96 21.06 3.05
N THR A 86 -0.89 21.43 2.33
CA THR A 86 -0.91 22.46 1.29
C THR A 86 -0.10 22.06 0.05
N ILE A 87 -0.32 22.76 -1.06
CA ILE A 87 0.49 22.60 -2.26
C ILE A 87 1.97 22.97 -2.01
N GLU A 88 2.24 23.96 -1.16
CA GLU A 88 3.61 24.35 -0.82
C GLU A 88 4.37 23.22 -0.10
N ASP A 89 3.68 22.43 0.71
CA ASP A 89 4.29 21.25 1.33
C ASP A 89 4.73 20.22 0.27
N MET A 90 3.88 19.97 -0.71
CA MET A 90 4.21 19.04 -1.78
C MET A 90 5.35 19.57 -2.66
N GLU A 91 5.38 20.87 -2.94
CA GLU A 91 6.46 21.53 -3.66
C GLU A 91 7.79 21.41 -2.91
N HIS A 92 7.81 21.69 -1.59
CA HIS A 92 9.00 21.57 -0.77
C HIS A 92 9.43 20.10 -0.60
N LEU A 93 8.48 19.16 -0.53
CA LEU A 93 8.81 17.74 -0.43
C LEU A 93 9.64 17.25 -1.62
N PHE A 94 9.39 17.79 -2.80
CA PHE A 94 10.08 17.44 -4.04
C PHE A 94 11.08 18.52 -4.51
N GLU A 95 11.46 19.47 -3.64
CA GLU A 95 12.48 20.48 -3.97
C GLU A 95 13.79 19.79 -4.41
N ASP A 96 14.39 20.27 -5.50
CA ASP A 96 15.60 19.72 -6.13
C ASP A 96 15.50 18.25 -6.61
N ILE A 97 14.28 17.70 -6.70
CA ILE A 97 14.03 16.36 -7.24
C ILE A 97 13.37 16.46 -8.62
N ASN A 98 14.00 15.85 -9.62
CA ASN A 98 13.39 15.74 -10.95
C ASN A 98 12.38 14.57 -10.97
N LEU A 99 11.09 14.91 -11.10
CA LEU A 99 10.00 13.93 -11.07
C LEU A 99 9.95 13.00 -12.30
N GLU A 100 10.56 13.37 -13.42
CA GLU A 100 10.63 12.52 -14.61
C GLU A 100 11.66 11.40 -14.49
N ASP A 101 12.68 11.58 -13.63
CA ASP A 101 13.77 10.61 -13.46
C ASP A 101 13.46 9.54 -12.43
N ILE A 102 12.49 9.79 -11.53
CA ILE A 102 12.15 8.90 -10.43
C ILE A 102 10.74 8.31 -10.56
N SER A 103 10.49 7.20 -9.86
CA SER A 103 9.14 6.67 -9.66
C SER A 103 8.68 7.00 -8.25
N VAL A 104 7.52 7.67 -8.13
CA VAL A 104 6.95 8.07 -6.84
C VAL A 104 5.82 7.13 -6.45
N SER A 105 5.95 6.47 -5.29
CA SER A 105 4.87 5.65 -4.71
C SER A 105 4.30 6.37 -3.49
N MET A 106 3.00 6.59 -3.47
CA MET A 106 2.29 7.23 -2.37
C MET A 106 1.40 6.20 -1.66
N THR A 107 1.72 5.92 -0.38
CA THR A 107 0.91 5.03 0.46
C THR A 107 -0.18 5.87 1.12
N ILE A 108 -1.26 6.07 0.37
CA ILE A 108 -2.38 6.91 0.77
C ILE A 108 -3.68 6.36 0.18
N ASN A 109 -4.78 6.45 0.91
CA ASN A 109 -6.06 5.84 0.57
C ASN A 109 -7.21 6.87 0.66
N SER A 110 -7.73 7.20 1.84
CA SER A 110 -8.89 8.08 2.00
C SER A 110 -8.69 9.47 1.39
N THR A 111 -7.50 10.03 1.50
CA THR A 111 -7.11 11.33 0.92
C THR A 111 -6.34 11.22 -0.40
N ALA A 112 -6.33 10.04 -1.02
CA ALA A 112 -5.54 9.75 -2.23
C ALA A 112 -5.83 10.73 -3.38
N SER A 113 -7.09 11.11 -3.58
CA SER A 113 -7.52 12.07 -4.60
C SER A 113 -6.88 13.43 -4.43
N ILE A 114 -6.74 13.89 -3.19
CA ILE A 114 -6.19 15.22 -2.86
C ILE A 114 -4.66 15.19 -2.96
N LEU A 115 -4.01 14.12 -2.46
CA LEU A 115 -2.55 13.99 -2.56
C LEU A 115 -2.10 13.82 -4.02
N LEU A 116 -2.89 13.12 -4.86
CA LEU A 116 -2.67 13.08 -6.30
C LEU A 116 -2.81 14.49 -6.91
N ALA A 117 -3.82 15.25 -6.50
CA ALA A 117 -4.02 16.63 -7.00
C ALA A 117 -2.87 17.55 -6.58
N PHE A 118 -2.36 17.48 -5.36
CA PHE A 118 -1.16 18.22 -4.93
C PHE A 118 0.06 17.84 -5.78
N TYR A 119 0.30 16.55 -5.99
CA TYR A 119 1.41 16.08 -6.82
C TYR A 119 1.28 16.56 -8.28
N PHE A 120 0.08 16.41 -8.86
CA PHE A 120 -0.20 16.82 -10.24
C PHE A 120 -0.06 18.33 -10.43
N ALA A 121 -0.61 19.14 -9.51
CA ALA A 121 -0.49 20.60 -9.55
C ALA A 121 0.98 21.06 -9.41
N THR A 122 1.74 20.42 -8.52
CA THR A 122 3.20 20.64 -8.37
C THR A 122 3.94 20.34 -9.69
N ALA A 123 3.66 19.19 -10.30
CA ALA A 123 4.28 18.80 -11.56
C ALA A 123 3.91 19.78 -12.70
N LYS A 124 2.64 20.19 -12.79
CA LYS A 124 2.14 21.18 -13.74
C LYS A 124 2.84 22.52 -13.59
N LYS A 125 2.94 23.03 -12.36
CA LYS A 125 3.60 24.31 -12.04
C LYS A 125 5.08 24.32 -12.43
N ARG A 126 5.75 23.16 -12.33
CA ARG A 126 7.16 22.98 -12.74
C ARG A 126 7.34 22.64 -14.22
N GLY A 127 6.27 22.54 -15.00
CA GLY A 127 6.30 22.28 -16.43
C GLY A 127 6.72 20.87 -16.84
N TYR A 128 6.54 19.85 -15.97
CA TYR A 128 6.86 18.47 -16.29
C TYR A 128 5.89 17.87 -17.32
N ASN A 129 6.40 16.97 -18.15
CA ASN A 129 5.60 16.18 -19.06
C ASN A 129 4.89 15.03 -18.30
N PHE A 130 3.57 15.07 -18.25
CA PHE A 130 2.78 14.08 -17.53
C PHE A 130 2.95 12.64 -18.05
N ASP A 131 3.22 12.47 -19.36
CA ASP A 131 3.52 11.15 -19.93
C ASP A 131 4.90 10.59 -19.48
N ALA A 132 5.77 11.43 -18.93
CA ALA A 132 7.04 11.00 -18.37
C ALA A 132 6.90 10.58 -16.89
N LEU A 133 5.92 11.10 -16.17
CA LEU A 133 5.70 10.83 -14.75
C LEU A 133 5.36 9.36 -14.51
N ARG A 134 6.09 8.76 -13.56
CA ARG A 134 5.94 7.35 -13.17
C ARG A 134 5.67 7.26 -11.68
N GLY A 135 4.67 6.49 -11.32
CA GLY A 135 4.34 6.35 -9.91
C GLY A 135 3.27 5.31 -9.64
N THR A 136 2.91 5.22 -8.38
CA THR A 136 1.85 4.36 -7.86
C THR A 136 1.12 5.08 -6.75
N LEU A 137 -0.19 5.13 -6.82
CA LEU A 137 -1.05 5.49 -5.71
C LEU A 137 -1.58 4.21 -5.08
N GLN A 138 -1.59 4.08 -3.75
CA GLN A 138 -2.18 2.89 -3.14
C GLN A 138 -3.68 2.85 -3.41
N ASN A 139 -4.42 3.89 -3.06
CA ASN A 139 -5.82 4.09 -3.44
C ASN A 139 -6.74 2.87 -3.19
N ASP A 140 -6.38 2.04 -2.21
CA ASP A 140 -7.14 0.85 -1.81
C ASP A 140 -7.98 1.18 -0.58
N ILE A 141 -9.16 1.76 -0.80
CA ILE A 141 -9.99 2.24 0.29
C ILE A 141 -10.72 1.12 1.04
N LEU A 142 -11.09 0.03 0.37
CA LEU A 142 -11.85 -1.04 1.02
C LEU A 142 -11.08 -1.69 2.17
N LYS A 143 -9.75 -1.84 2.04
CA LYS A 143 -8.95 -2.37 3.13
C LYS A 143 -8.90 -1.46 4.36
N GLU A 144 -9.15 -0.16 4.22
CA GLU A 144 -9.20 0.75 5.37
C GLU A 144 -10.38 0.42 6.27
N TYR A 145 -11.55 0.11 5.70
CA TYR A 145 -12.72 -0.34 6.46
C TYR A 145 -12.53 -1.75 7.07
N ILE A 146 -11.72 -2.59 6.44
CA ILE A 146 -11.52 -3.99 6.85
C ILE A 146 -10.51 -4.12 8.00
N ALA A 147 -9.40 -3.37 7.94
CA ALA A 147 -8.23 -3.73 8.74
C ALA A 147 -7.42 -2.55 9.30
N ARG A 148 -7.63 -1.31 8.85
CA ARG A 148 -6.74 -0.22 9.22
C ARG A 148 -7.40 0.96 9.92
N GLY A 149 -8.70 1.21 9.69
CA GLY A 149 -9.46 2.25 10.37
C GLY A 149 -9.19 3.68 9.90
N THR A 150 -8.47 3.90 8.78
CA THR A 150 -8.21 5.25 8.24
C THR A 150 -9.16 5.61 7.10
N PHE A 151 -10.46 5.47 7.33
CA PHE A 151 -11.52 5.86 6.41
C PHE A 151 -12.17 7.19 6.82
N ILE A 152 -12.84 7.86 5.88
CA ILE A 152 -13.49 9.16 6.10
C ILE A 152 -14.96 9.11 5.67
N PHE A 153 -15.23 8.75 4.42
CA PHE A 153 -16.58 8.81 3.82
C PHE A 153 -17.28 7.45 3.85
N PRO A 154 -18.61 7.38 3.67
CA PRO A 154 -19.30 6.13 3.38
C PRO A 154 -18.66 5.36 2.21
N VAL A 155 -18.74 4.03 2.24
CA VAL A 155 -18.04 3.13 1.29
C VAL A 155 -18.33 3.51 -0.16
N GLU A 156 -19.58 3.85 -0.51
CA GLU A 156 -19.98 4.22 -1.87
C GLU A 156 -19.24 5.47 -2.39
N HIS A 157 -19.18 6.52 -1.58
CA HIS A 157 -18.49 7.77 -1.96
C HIS A 157 -16.98 7.59 -2.04
N SER A 158 -16.42 6.73 -1.20
CA SER A 158 -15.01 6.35 -1.26
C SER A 158 -14.68 5.56 -2.53
N LEU A 159 -15.55 4.64 -2.95
CA LEU A 159 -15.44 3.93 -4.23
C LEU A 159 -15.56 4.88 -5.42
N ARG A 160 -16.45 5.88 -5.35
CA ARG A 160 -16.56 6.93 -6.38
C ARG A 160 -15.24 7.70 -6.52
N LEU A 161 -14.62 8.16 -5.43
CA LEU A 161 -13.34 8.87 -5.48
C LEU A 161 -12.23 7.98 -6.06
N THR A 162 -12.23 6.69 -5.69
CA THR A 162 -11.28 5.71 -6.25
C THR A 162 -11.45 5.57 -7.77
N SER A 163 -12.69 5.45 -8.26
CA SER A 163 -12.98 5.36 -9.69
C SER A 163 -12.66 6.67 -10.43
N ASN A 164 -12.90 7.83 -9.83
CA ASN A 164 -12.51 9.12 -10.39
C ASN A 164 -10.98 9.23 -10.59
N ILE A 165 -10.18 8.65 -9.69
CA ILE A 165 -8.73 8.55 -9.85
C ILE A 165 -8.39 7.65 -11.05
N PHE A 166 -9.09 6.51 -11.24
CA PHE A 166 -8.85 5.62 -12.37
C PHE A 166 -9.05 6.37 -13.69
N GLU A 167 -10.20 7.02 -13.84
CA GLU A 167 -10.52 7.81 -15.03
C GLU A 167 -9.49 8.89 -15.31
N PHE A 168 -9.15 9.70 -14.30
CA PHE A 168 -8.18 10.78 -14.42
C PHE A 168 -6.79 10.25 -14.83
N CYS A 169 -6.32 9.16 -14.23
CA CYS A 169 -5.03 8.56 -14.56
C CYS A 169 -5.01 7.98 -15.99
N GLN A 170 -6.10 7.34 -16.43
CA GLN A 170 -6.20 6.83 -17.80
C GLN A 170 -6.12 7.93 -18.88
N GLN A 171 -6.57 9.13 -18.54
CA GLN A 171 -6.59 10.27 -19.46
C GLN A 171 -5.30 11.09 -19.42
N ASN A 172 -4.63 11.19 -18.25
CA ASN A 172 -3.58 12.19 -18.01
C ASN A 172 -2.22 11.60 -17.60
N LEU A 173 -2.18 10.37 -17.08
CA LEU A 173 -0.98 9.78 -16.46
C LEU A 173 -0.74 8.35 -16.97
N SER A 174 -0.31 8.22 -18.23
CA SER A 174 -0.20 6.93 -18.93
C SER A 174 0.71 5.88 -18.28
N LYS A 175 1.69 6.32 -17.47
CA LYS A 175 2.66 5.44 -16.77
C LYS A 175 2.44 5.39 -15.25
N TRP A 176 1.25 5.79 -14.78
CA TRP A 176 0.91 5.79 -13.36
C TRP A 176 0.04 4.59 -13.01
N ASN A 177 0.41 3.87 -11.97
CA ASN A 177 -0.44 2.83 -11.40
C ASN A 177 -1.47 3.51 -10.47
N SER A 178 -2.72 3.51 -10.89
CA SER A 178 -3.81 4.20 -10.17
C SER A 178 -4.28 3.46 -8.92
N ILE A 179 -3.87 2.19 -8.73
CA ILE A 179 -4.17 1.40 -7.54
C ILE A 179 -3.11 0.35 -7.27
N SER A 180 -2.86 0.11 -5.97
CA SER A 180 -2.11 -1.04 -5.46
C SER A 180 -2.92 -1.71 -4.35
N ILE A 181 -3.59 -2.83 -4.66
CA ILE A 181 -4.56 -3.48 -3.78
C ILE A 181 -3.82 -4.30 -2.73
N SER A 182 -4.12 -4.06 -1.45
CA SER A 182 -3.27 -4.46 -0.34
C SER A 182 -3.90 -5.55 0.53
N GLY A 183 -3.33 -6.74 0.48
CA GLY A 183 -3.53 -7.80 1.47
C GLY A 183 -2.64 -7.65 2.71
N TYR A 184 -1.52 -6.91 2.60
CA TYR A 184 -0.57 -6.74 3.68
C TYR A 184 -1.23 -6.32 5.01
N HIS A 185 -2.03 -5.25 4.99
CA HIS A 185 -2.67 -4.74 6.21
C HIS A 185 -3.73 -5.71 6.76
N ILE A 186 -4.42 -6.43 5.88
CA ILE A 186 -5.39 -7.47 6.26
C ILE A 186 -4.66 -8.61 7.01
N ARG A 187 -3.47 -8.99 6.52
CA ARG A 187 -2.64 -10.01 7.16
C ARG A 187 -2.08 -9.54 8.50
N GLU A 188 -1.62 -8.28 8.57
CA GLU A 188 -1.14 -7.64 9.80
C GLU A 188 -2.21 -7.54 10.88
N ALA A 189 -3.48 -7.38 10.50
CA ALA A 189 -4.63 -7.41 11.42
C ALA A 189 -4.96 -8.81 11.95
N GLY A 190 -4.28 -9.87 11.50
CA GLY A 190 -4.40 -11.22 12.01
C GLY A 190 -5.16 -12.22 11.12
N SER A 191 -5.42 -11.87 9.85
CA SER A 191 -6.03 -12.81 8.90
C SER A 191 -5.11 -13.99 8.58
N THR A 192 -5.67 -15.09 8.09
CA THR A 192 -4.93 -16.22 7.52
C THR A 192 -4.40 -15.89 6.12
N ALA A 193 -3.49 -16.71 5.58
CA ALA A 193 -3.00 -16.57 4.20
C ALA A 193 -4.14 -16.68 3.16
N VAL A 194 -5.13 -17.52 3.41
CA VAL A 194 -6.32 -17.69 2.56
C VAL A 194 -7.19 -16.44 2.62
N GLN A 195 -7.47 -15.91 3.82
CA GLN A 195 -8.25 -14.68 4.00
C GLN A 195 -7.56 -13.47 3.37
N GLU A 196 -6.23 -13.33 3.53
CA GLU A 196 -5.45 -12.29 2.88
C GLU A 196 -5.72 -12.25 1.37
N LEU A 197 -5.56 -13.40 0.68
CA LEU A 197 -5.80 -13.45 -0.76
C LEU A 197 -7.27 -13.28 -1.13
N ALA A 198 -8.19 -13.92 -0.41
CA ALA A 198 -9.61 -13.88 -0.72
C ALA A 198 -10.17 -12.47 -0.63
N PHE A 199 -9.87 -11.76 0.48
CA PHE A 199 -10.35 -10.39 0.68
C PHE A 199 -9.68 -9.41 -0.28
N THR A 200 -8.38 -9.57 -0.53
CA THR A 200 -7.66 -8.73 -1.51
C THR A 200 -8.24 -8.88 -2.92
N PHE A 201 -8.52 -10.10 -3.37
CA PHE A 201 -9.08 -10.31 -4.71
C PHE A 201 -10.58 -9.99 -4.78
N ALA A 202 -11.32 -10.14 -3.70
CA ALA A 202 -12.70 -9.67 -3.65
C ALA A 202 -12.75 -8.12 -3.70
N ASN A 203 -11.84 -7.40 -3.03
CA ASN A 203 -11.66 -5.96 -3.20
C ASN A 203 -11.32 -5.60 -4.65
N ALA A 204 -10.39 -6.35 -5.27
CA ALA A 204 -10.01 -6.12 -6.66
C ALA A 204 -11.19 -6.29 -7.62
N ILE A 205 -12.01 -7.32 -7.42
CA ILE A 205 -13.23 -7.54 -8.20
C ILE A 205 -14.19 -6.37 -8.03
N THR A 206 -14.41 -5.91 -6.79
CA THR A 206 -15.30 -4.78 -6.49
C THR A 206 -14.84 -3.48 -7.18
N TYR A 207 -13.54 -3.18 -7.17
CA TYR A 207 -13.01 -2.03 -7.90
C TYR A 207 -13.17 -2.15 -9.42
N LEU A 208 -12.97 -3.33 -9.99
CA LEU A 208 -13.15 -3.55 -11.42
C LEU A 208 -14.63 -3.52 -11.84
N GLU A 209 -15.52 -4.00 -10.98
CA GLU A 209 -16.97 -3.90 -11.22
C GLU A 209 -17.43 -2.45 -11.18
N LYS A 210 -16.96 -1.65 -10.20
CA LYS A 210 -17.22 -0.21 -10.15
C LYS A 210 -16.68 0.52 -11.39
N ALA A 211 -15.44 0.22 -11.80
CA ALA A 211 -14.86 0.81 -13.02
C ALA A 211 -15.65 0.45 -14.29
N ARG A 212 -16.22 -0.76 -14.34
CA ARG A 212 -17.09 -1.20 -15.45
C ARG A 212 -18.43 -0.47 -15.44
N GLU A 213 -19.02 -0.23 -14.26
CA GLU A 213 -20.24 0.55 -14.10
C GLU A 213 -20.03 2.00 -14.55
N ASP A 214 -18.85 2.53 -14.35
CA ASP A 214 -18.46 3.89 -14.77
C ASP A 214 -17.90 3.94 -16.22
N ASP A 215 -18.12 2.90 -17.03
CA ASP A 215 -17.71 2.77 -18.43
C ASP A 215 -16.21 2.99 -18.71
N LEU A 216 -15.32 2.69 -17.72
CA LEU A 216 -13.88 2.82 -17.87
C LEU A 216 -13.26 1.68 -18.68
N ASP A 217 -12.13 1.94 -19.34
CA ASP A 217 -11.36 0.94 -20.07
C ASP A 217 -10.69 -0.05 -19.10
N LEU A 218 -11.34 -1.21 -18.88
CA LEU A 218 -10.85 -2.24 -17.99
C LEU A 218 -9.51 -2.84 -18.43
N ILE A 219 -9.18 -2.84 -19.73
CA ILE A 219 -7.90 -3.36 -20.20
C ILE A 219 -6.78 -2.42 -19.73
N LYS A 220 -6.93 -1.12 -19.95
CA LYS A 220 -5.97 -0.12 -19.48
C LYS A 220 -5.82 -0.16 -17.96
N LEU A 221 -6.95 -0.24 -17.23
CA LEU A 221 -6.93 -0.31 -15.77
C LEU A 221 -6.18 -1.56 -15.27
N THR A 222 -6.53 -2.74 -15.77
CA THR A 222 -5.94 -4.01 -15.31
C THR A 222 -4.46 -4.16 -15.70
N GLU A 223 -4.00 -3.52 -16.78
CA GLU A 223 -2.58 -3.42 -17.09
C GLU A 223 -1.78 -2.61 -16.05
N GLN A 224 -2.44 -1.73 -15.29
CA GLN A 224 -1.83 -0.87 -14.26
C GLN A 224 -2.08 -1.35 -12.83
N VAL A 225 -2.98 -2.32 -12.60
CA VAL A 225 -3.23 -2.89 -11.28
C VAL A 225 -1.97 -3.58 -10.74
N SER A 226 -1.65 -3.31 -9.50
CA SER A 226 -0.64 -4.02 -8.73
C SER A 226 -1.21 -4.46 -7.38
N PHE A 227 -0.49 -5.38 -6.73
CA PHE A 227 -0.88 -5.89 -5.41
C PHE A 227 0.22 -5.67 -4.39
N PHE A 228 -0.17 -5.72 -3.11
CA PHE A 228 0.74 -5.62 -2.01
C PHE A 228 0.41 -6.70 -0.98
N PHE A 229 1.28 -7.69 -0.81
CA PHE A 229 1.11 -8.82 0.09
C PHE A 229 2.10 -8.82 1.23
N ASN A 230 1.75 -9.53 2.29
CA ASN A 230 2.61 -9.82 3.43
C ASN A 230 3.50 -11.04 3.12
N ALA A 231 4.69 -11.13 3.72
CA ALA A 231 5.43 -12.36 3.88
C ALA A 231 5.51 -12.69 5.37
N HIS A 232 4.78 -13.71 5.79
CA HIS A 232 4.61 -14.11 7.18
C HIS A 232 5.52 -15.29 7.55
N ARG A 233 5.32 -15.90 8.71
CA ARG A 233 6.26 -16.87 9.33
C ARG A 233 6.35 -18.22 8.65
N ASP A 234 5.25 -18.77 8.11
CA ASP A 234 5.29 -20.09 7.49
C ASP A 234 5.87 -20.00 6.08
N PHE A 235 7.14 -20.38 5.98
CA PHE A 235 7.92 -20.23 4.75
C PHE A 235 7.26 -20.91 3.53
N PHE A 236 6.80 -22.13 3.68
CA PHE A 236 6.24 -22.88 2.54
C PHE A 236 4.81 -22.46 2.21
N GLU A 237 4.00 -22.09 3.20
CA GLU A 237 2.69 -21.50 2.98
C GLU A 237 2.80 -20.18 2.21
N GLU A 238 3.73 -19.30 2.59
CA GLU A 238 3.94 -18.02 1.93
C GLU A 238 4.39 -18.18 0.47
N VAL A 239 5.35 -19.09 0.20
CA VAL A 239 5.73 -19.42 -1.19
C VAL A 239 4.52 -19.91 -1.99
N ALA A 240 3.72 -20.80 -1.43
CA ALA A 240 2.52 -21.33 -2.07
C ALA A 240 1.44 -20.24 -2.26
N LYS A 241 1.26 -19.36 -1.30
CA LYS A 241 0.35 -18.21 -1.35
C LYS A 241 0.66 -17.28 -2.54
N PHE A 242 1.91 -16.89 -2.74
CA PHE A 242 2.30 -16.04 -3.87
C PHE A 242 2.11 -16.73 -5.22
N ARG A 243 2.29 -18.05 -5.28
CA ARG A 243 1.99 -18.85 -6.48
C ARG A 243 0.49 -18.91 -6.75
N ALA A 244 -0.31 -19.16 -5.70
CA ALA A 244 -1.77 -19.17 -5.76
C ALA A 244 -2.31 -17.80 -6.21
N ALA A 245 -1.76 -16.70 -5.70
CA ALA A 245 -2.13 -15.35 -6.08
C ALA A 245 -2.06 -15.12 -7.60
N ARG A 246 -0.97 -15.56 -8.25
CA ARG A 246 -0.84 -15.45 -9.70
C ARG A 246 -1.88 -16.25 -10.46
N ILE A 247 -2.15 -17.48 -10.03
CA ILE A 247 -3.14 -18.37 -10.65
C ILE A 247 -4.53 -17.76 -10.54
N ILE A 248 -4.91 -17.31 -9.35
CA ILE A 248 -6.24 -16.78 -9.04
C ILE A 248 -6.49 -15.50 -9.82
N TRP A 249 -5.55 -14.53 -9.79
CA TRP A 249 -5.70 -13.29 -10.55
C TRP A 249 -5.86 -13.53 -12.05
N ALA A 250 -5.02 -14.37 -12.63
CA ALA A 250 -5.11 -14.72 -14.05
C ALA A 250 -6.48 -15.34 -14.40
N LYS A 251 -7.03 -16.18 -13.52
CA LYS A 251 -8.36 -16.76 -13.67
C LYS A 251 -9.47 -15.70 -13.57
N ILE A 252 -9.39 -14.81 -12.58
CA ILE A 252 -10.36 -13.71 -12.39
C ILE A 252 -10.44 -12.87 -13.65
N ILE A 253 -9.33 -12.36 -14.15
CA ILE A 253 -9.28 -11.52 -15.34
C ILE A 253 -9.82 -12.26 -16.56
N LYS A 254 -9.33 -13.48 -16.80
CA LYS A 254 -9.72 -14.24 -18.00
C LYS A 254 -11.15 -14.78 -17.94
N LYS A 255 -11.58 -15.33 -16.79
CA LYS A 255 -12.86 -16.03 -16.69
C LYS A 255 -14.01 -15.12 -16.28
N ARG A 256 -13.82 -14.26 -15.27
CA ARG A 256 -14.88 -13.39 -14.76
C ARG A 256 -15.04 -12.13 -15.62
N PHE A 257 -13.95 -11.44 -15.94
CA PHE A 257 -13.98 -10.20 -16.74
C PHE A 257 -13.88 -10.44 -18.25
N LYS A 258 -13.59 -11.66 -18.71
CA LYS A 258 -13.46 -12.04 -20.12
C LYS A 258 -12.38 -11.27 -20.89
N ILE A 259 -11.32 -10.85 -20.17
CA ILE A 259 -10.19 -10.11 -20.74
C ILE A 259 -9.09 -11.12 -21.08
N ASP A 260 -8.76 -11.26 -22.38
CA ASP A 260 -7.70 -12.17 -22.86
C ASP A 260 -6.35 -11.46 -23.10
N ASN A 261 -6.21 -10.22 -22.62
CA ASN A 261 -4.96 -9.48 -22.65
C ASN A 261 -3.96 -10.07 -21.61
N ILE A 262 -2.78 -10.47 -22.10
CA ILE A 262 -1.77 -11.12 -21.25
C ILE A 262 -1.27 -10.18 -20.13
N LYS A 263 -1.07 -8.89 -20.42
CA LYS A 263 -0.56 -7.94 -19.42
C LYS A 263 -1.56 -7.74 -18.28
N SER A 264 -2.85 -7.73 -18.57
CA SER A 264 -3.93 -7.65 -17.58
C SER A 264 -3.96 -8.86 -16.64
N GLN A 265 -3.55 -10.03 -17.12
CA GLN A 265 -3.55 -11.28 -16.36
C GLN A 265 -2.33 -11.45 -15.46
N LEU A 266 -1.33 -10.54 -15.54
CA LEU A 266 -0.13 -10.61 -14.70
C LEU A 266 -0.42 -10.09 -13.30
N CYS A 267 -0.35 -10.96 -12.29
CA CYS A 267 -0.36 -10.55 -10.89
C CYS A 267 1.03 -10.01 -10.53
N ARG A 268 1.19 -8.67 -10.64
CA ARG A 268 2.41 -7.98 -10.20
C ARG A 268 2.22 -7.55 -8.77
N PHE A 269 3.17 -7.89 -7.91
CA PHE A 269 3.01 -7.58 -6.50
C PHE A 269 4.32 -7.13 -5.83
N HIS A 270 4.14 -6.24 -4.88
CA HIS A 270 5.09 -5.89 -3.85
C HIS A 270 4.88 -6.82 -2.66
N VAL A 271 5.95 -7.12 -1.93
CA VAL A 271 5.89 -7.84 -0.65
C VAL A 271 6.61 -7.03 0.42
N GLN A 272 6.00 -6.93 1.58
CA GLN A 272 6.67 -6.50 2.79
C GLN A 272 6.70 -7.68 3.76
N THR A 273 7.82 -7.86 4.45
CA THR A 273 7.93 -8.82 5.56
C THR A 273 6.97 -8.44 6.68
N GLY A 274 6.42 -9.42 7.39
CA GLY A 274 5.40 -9.18 8.40
C GLY A 274 5.94 -8.37 9.58
N GLY A 275 5.33 -7.21 9.88
CA GLY A 275 5.62 -6.44 11.09
C GLY A 275 5.12 -7.16 12.34
N SER A 276 3.93 -7.75 12.26
CA SER A 276 3.29 -8.52 13.34
C SER A 276 4.03 -9.82 13.71
N THR A 277 5.00 -10.24 12.92
CA THR A 277 5.85 -11.41 13.22
C THR A 277 7.03 -11.06 14.11
N LEU A 278 7.42 -9.78 14.16
CA LEU A 278 8.59 -9.29 14.87
C LEU A 278 8.26 -9.01 16.34
N THR A 279 9.26 -9.16 17.20
CA THR A 279 9.06 -9.08 18.65
C THR A 279 9.97 -8.02 19.27
N ALA A 280 9.50 -7.39 20.35
CA ALA A 280 10.30 -6.46 21.13
C ALA A 280 11.35 -7.19 21.98
N GLN A 281 11.09 -8.47 22.30
CA GLN A 281 12.01 -9.36 23.02
C GLN A 281 13.08 -9.88 22.06
N GLN A 282 14.32 -9.95 22.52
CA GLN A 282 15.46 -10.49 21.77
C GLN A 282 15.52 -9.94 20.33
N ILE A 283 15.48 -8.62 20.24
CA ILE A 283 15.28 -7.84 19.01
C ILE A 283 16.19 -8.26 17.84
N ASP A 284 17.41 -8.77 18.12
CA ASP A 284 18.34 -9.22 17.07
C ASP A 284 17.84 -10.49 16.34
N ASN A 285 16.97 -11.29 16.96
CA ASN A 285 16.34 -12.44 16.30
C ASN A 285 15.43 -12.00 15.13
N ASN A 286 14.95 -10.76 15.14
CA ASN A 286 14.13 -10.21 14.07
C ASN A 286 14.87 -10.18 12.72
N ILE A 287 16.19 -10.04 12.71
CA ILE A 287 17.00 -10.12 11.47
C ILE A 287 16.80 -11.50 10.80
N THR A 288 16.81 -12.57 11.59
CA THR A 288 16.59 -13.93 11.08
C THR A 288 15.15 -14.09 10.57
N ARG A 289 14.15 -13.60 11.32
CA ARG A 289 12.74 -13.66 10.91
C ARG A 289 12.54 -12.94 9.57
N THR A 290 12.95 -11.69 9.47
CA THR A 290 12.89 -10.89 8.24
C THR A 290 13.64 -11.55 7.08
N THR A 291 14.77 -12.22 7.33
CA THR A 291 15.53 -12.93 6.30
C THR A 291 14.74 -14.11 5.72
N LEU A 292 14.11 -14.92 6.57
CA LEU A 292 13.30 -16.06 6.12
C LEU A 292 12.04 -15.61 5.37
N GLU A 293 11.37 -14.59 5.86
CA GLU A 293 10.20 -13.98 5.22
C GLU A 293 10.56 -13.38 3.84
N SER A 294 11.67 -12.63 3.75
CA SER A 294 12.15 -12.10 2.48
C SER A 294 12.50 -13.21 1.50
N LEU A 295 13.10 -14.29 1.97
CA LEU A 295 13.45 -15.43 1.14
C LEU A 295 12.20 -16.13 0.61
N SER A 296 11.11 -16.25 1.41
CA SER A 296 9.83 -16.78 0.94
C SER A 296 9.23 -15.93 -0.18
N ALA A 297 9.32 -14.59 -0.06
CA ALA A 297 8.89 -13.66 -1.09
C ALA A 297 9.67 -13.80 -2.41
N VAL A 298 10.99 -14.01 -2.32
CA VAL A 298 11.85 -14.26 -3.48
C VAL A 298 11.48 -15.59 -4.16
N PHE A 299 11.34 -16.67 -3.42
CA PHE A 299 10.86 -17.95 -3.96
C PHE A 299 9.43 -17.86 -4.49
N GLY A 300 8.62 -17.01 -3.89
CA GLY A 300 7.28 -16.66 -4.33
C GLY A 300 7.23 -15.83 -5.62
N GLY A 301 8.34 -15.23 -6.06
CA GLY A 301 8.44 -14.50 -7.32
C GLY A 301 7.95 -13.05 -7.25
N ALA A 302 8.15 -12.34 -6.14
CA ALA A 302 7.81 -10.93 -5.94
C ALA A 302 8.54 -9.99 -6.92
N GLN A 303 7.91 -8.90 -7.36
CA GLN A 303 8.52 -7.89 -8.23
C GLN A 303 9.21 -6.77 -7.45
N SER A 304 8.82 -6.55 -6.22
CA SER A 304 9.52 -5.64 -5.30
C SER A 304 9.36 -6.12 -3.86
N ILE A 305 10.32 -5.81 -3.01
CA ILE A 305 10.34 -6.25 -1.61
C ILE A 305 10.73 -5.07 -0.73
N HIS A 306 10.08 -4.96 0.43
CA HIS A 306 10.51 -4.17 1.57
C HIS A 306 10.79 -5.11 2.74
N THR A 307 11.91 -4.90 3.42
CA THR A 307 12.32 -5.63 4.62
C THR A 307 12.20 -4.73 5.84
N ASN A 308 11.46 -5.15 6.86
CA ASN A 308 11.35 -4.42 8.10
C ASN A 308 12.68 -4.40 8.86
N GLY A 309 12.94 -3.31 9.57
CA GLY A 309 14.07 -3.21 10.49
C GLY A 309 13.90 -4.13 11.70
N LYS A 310 14.98 -4.52 12.34
CA LYS A 310 14.92 -5.32 13.57
C LYS A 310 14.17 -4.63 14.71
N ASP A 311 14.08 -3.31 14.66
CA ASP A 311 13.43 -2.43 15.63
C ASP A 311 11.95 -2.15 15.33
N GLU A 312 11.37 -2.75 14.30
CA GLU A 312 9.97 -2.54 13.85
C GLU A 312 8.95 -2.69 14.98
N ALA A 313 9.15 -3.64 15.89
CA ALA A 313 8.23 -3.87 17.02
C ALA A 313 8.34 -2.82 18.14
N VAL A 314 9.31 -1.90 18.08
CA VAL A 314 9.59 -0.94 19.17
C VAL A 314 9.61 0.51 18.71
N SER A 315 9.91 0.78 17.44
CA SER A 315 9.99 2.15 16.91
C SER A 315 10.10 2.20 15.39
N LEU A 316 10.03 3.41 14.84
CA LEU A 316 10.47 3.65 13.47
C LEU A 316 11.96 3.32 13.34
N PRO A 317 12.40 2.74 12.20
CA PRO A 317 13.76 2.25 12.05
C PRO A 317 14.79 3.39 12.09
N SER A 318 15.87 3.18 12.86
CA SER A 318 17.06 4.00 12.79
C SER A 318 17.71 3.90 11.39
N GLU A 319 18.60 4.84 11.06
CA GLU A 319 19.34 4.80 9.77
C GLU A 319 20.19 3.51 9.66
N GLU A 320 20.78 3.06 10.75
CA GLU A 320 21.56 1.82 10.83
C GLU A 320 20.69 0.59 10.59
N ASN A 321 19.54 0.51 11.27
CA ASN A 321 18.63 -0.63 11.16
C ASN A 321 17.95 -0.68 9.78
N ALA A 322 17.60 0.47 9.21
CA ALA A 322 17.10 0.55 7.82
C ALA A 322 18.17 0.09 6.80
N THR A 323 19.42 0.43 7.04
CA THR A 323 20.54 -0.03 6.21
C THR A 323 20.72 -1.54 6.34
N SER A 324 20.70 -2.08 7.57
CA SER A 324 20.78 -3.52 7.81
C SER A 324 19.64 -4.29 7.15
N ALA A 325 18.42 -3.77 7.23
CA ALA A 325 17.26 -4.35 6.57
C ALA A 325 17.43 -4.42 5.04
N LEU A 326 17.99 -3.37 4.42
CA LEU A 326 18.32 -3.41 3.00
C LEU A 326 19.40 -4.44 2.67
N ARG A 327 20.41 -4.61 3.54
CA ARG A 327 21.48 -5.61 3.35
C ARG A 327 20.92 -7.03 3.31
N ILE A 328 19.87 -7.36 4.03
CA ILE A 328 19.19 -8.67 3.94
C ILE A 328 18.82 -8.97 2.48
N GLN A 329 18.16 -8.04 1.79
CA GLN A 329 17.76 -8.24 0.40
C GLN A 329 18.99 -8.37 -0.52
N GLN A 330 20.02 -7.58 -0.30
CA GLN A 330 21.25 -7.60 -1.10
C GLN A 330 22.01 -8.90 -0.93
N ILE A 331 22.11 -9.43 0.29
CA ILE A 331 22.72 -10.75 0.56
C ILE A 331 21.93 -11.86 -0.15
N ILE A 332 20.61 -11.85 -0.03
CA ILE A 332 19.76 -12.82 -0.75
C ILE A 332 19.98 -12.72 -2.26
N ALA A 333 20.06 -11.52 -2.82
CA ALA A 333 20.18 -11.31 -4.26
C ALA A 333 21.55 -11.72 -4.80
N HIS A 334 22.64 -11.43 -4.08
CA HIS A 334 24.00 -11.50 -4.63
C HIS A 334 24.85 -12.65 -4.07
N GLU A 335 24.57 -13.13 -2.85
CA GLU A 335 25.39 -14.12 -2.19
C GLU A 335 24.72 -15.51 -2.12
N SER A 336 23.37 -15.58 -2.07
CA SER A 336 22.65 -16.85 -1.88
C SER A 336 22.55 -17.71 -3.15
N GLY A 337 22.72 -17.11 -4.34
CA GLY A 337 22.53 -17.77 -5.63
C GLY A 337 21.08 -18.01 -6.05
N VAL A 338 20.07 -17.66 -5.24
CA VAL A 338 18.63 -17.91 -5.54
C VAL A 338 18.15 -17.21 -6.81
N ALA A 339 18.70 -16.03 -7.12
CA ALA A 339 18.34 -15.26 -8.30
C ALA A 339 18.78 -15.91 -9.64
N ASN A 340 19.65 -16.90 -9.59
CA ASN A 340 20.14 -17.62 -10.77
C ASN A 340 19.15 -18.67 -11.30
N TYR A 341 18.13 -19.00 -10.51
CA TYR A 341 17.17 -20.05 -10.83
C TYR A 341 15.75 -19.47 -10.94
N ILE A 342 14.93 -20.08 -11.79
CA ILE A 342 13.53 -19.72 -11.95
C ILE A 342 12.70 -20.79 -11.27
N ASP A 343 11.90 -20.39 -10.26
CA ASP A 343 10.99 -21.28 -9.54
C ASP A 343 11.66 -22.59 -9.06
N PRO A 344 12.78 -22.51 -8.29
CA PRO A 344 13.63 -23.66 -8.02
C PRO A 344 12.95 -24.76 -7.18
N ILE A 345 11.93 -24.43 -6.41
CA ILE A 345 11.21 -25.38 -5.54
C ILE A 345 9.77 -25.67 -6.04
N GLY A 346 9.33 -25.06 -7.14
CA GLY A 346 7.96 -25.14 -7.61
C GLY A 346 7.53 -26.53 -8.15
N ASP A 347 8.47 -27.43 -8.41
CA ASP A 347 8.16 -28.81 -8.81
C ASP A 347 8.08 -29.76 -7.60
N SER A 348 8.31 -29.29 -6.36
CA SER A 348 8.04 -30.02 -5.13
C SER A 348 6.56 -30.38 -5.01
N SER A 349 6.24 -31.62 -4.63
CA SER A 349 4.85 -32.03 -4.36
C SER A 349 4.23 -31.18 -3.24
N ILE A 350 4.97 -30.92 -2.18
CA ILE A 350 4.50 -30.12 -1.05
C ILE A 350 4.07 -28.71 -1.50
N ILE A 351 4.89 -28.04 -2.31
CA ILE A 351 4.56 -26.68 -2.82
C ILE A 351 3.35 -26.74 -3.76
N LYS A 352 3.23 -27.77 -4.60
CA LYS A 352 2.06 -27.93 -5.48
C LYS A 352 0.79 -28.18 -4.69
N ASP A 353 0.84 -29.09 -3.72
CA ASP A 353 -0.31 -29.45 -2.89
C ASP A 353 -0.80 -28.25 -2.08
N LEU A 354 0.12 -27.51 -1.42
CA LEU A 354 -0.21 -26.25 -0.72
C LEU A 354 -0.76 -25.19 -1.67
N THR A 355 -0.14 -25.01 -2.84
CA THR A 355 -0.64 -24.03 -3.84
C THR A 355 -2.05 -24.35 -4.28
N ASN A 356 -2.34 -25.63 -4.63
CA ASN A 356 -3.67 -26.05 -5.06
C ASN A 356 -4.70 -25.88 -3.95
N LYS A 357 -4.38 -26.29 -2.73
CA LYS A 357 -5.24 -26.10 -1.57
C LYS A 357 -5.61 -24.64 -1.38
N ILE A 358 -4.61 -23.74 -1.36
CA ILE A 358 -4.85 -22.29 -1.21
C ILE A 358 -5.73 -21.76 -2.37
N VAL A 359 -5.49 -22.19 -3.61
CA VAL A 359 -6.31 -21.78 -4.75
C VAL A 359 -7.78 -22.17 -4.55
N GLU A 360 -8.02 -23.42 -4.16
CA GLU A 360 -9.39 -23.94 -3.95
C GLU A 360 -10.10 -23.21 -2.82
N GLU A 361 -9.43 -23.04 -1.67
CA GLU A 361 -10.01 -22.34 -0.50
C GLU A 361 -10.29 -20.87 -0.79
N VAL A 362 -9.38 -20.17 -1.49
CA VAL A 362 -9.56 -18.76 -1.86
C VAL A 362 -10.67 -18.59 -2.89
N GLU A 363 -10.75 -19.43 -3.93
CA GLU A 363 -11.83 -19.37 -4.94
C GLU A 363 -13.19 -19.60 -4.27
N LEU A 364 -13.30 -20.61 -3.40
CA LEU A 364 -14.52 -20.85 -2.61
C LEU A 364 -14.90 -19.64 -1.75
N LYS A 365 -13.94 -19.04 -1.07
CA LYS A 365 -14.18 -17.89 -0.20
C LYS A 365 -14.65 -16.67 -0.99
N ILE A 366 -14.06 -16.41 -2.15
CA ILE A 366 -14.49 -15.33 -3.05
C ILE A 366 -15.95 -15.59 -3.51
N ASP A 367 -16.28 -16.80 -3.90
CA ASP A 367 -17.66 -17.15 -4.31
C ASP A 367 -18.65 -16.89 -3.17
N GLN A 368 -18.34 -17.31 -1.94
CA GLN A 368 -19.16 -17.06 -0.74
C GLN A 368 -19.37 -15.57 -0.47
N ILE A 369 -18.32 -14.73 -0.63
CA ILE A 369 -18.41 -13.28 -0.47
C ILE A 369 -19.42 -12.68 -1.46
N PHE A 370 -19.37 -13.08 -2.73
CA PHE A 370 -20.27 -12.54 -3.76
C PHE A 370 -21.68 -13.14 -3.69
N GLU A 371 -21.85 -14.36 -3.23
CA GLU A 371 -23.18 -14.96 -2.93
C GLU A 371 -23.90 -14.23 -1.79
N LYS A 372 -23.16 -13.66 -0.84
CA LYS A 372 -23.68 -12.87 0.29
C LYS A 372 -23.88 -11.38 -0.02
N GLY A 373 -23.66 -10.90 -1.23
CA GLY A 373 -23.86 -9.50 -1.61
C GLY A 373 -22.59 -8.72 -1.93
N GLY A 374 -21.41 -9.35 -1.85
CA GLY A 374 -20.12 -8.75 -2.20
C GLY A 374 -19.44 -7.97 -1.08
N MET A 375 -18.23 -7.48 -1.33
CA MET A 375 -17.38 -6.86 -0.30
C MET A 375 -18.00 -5.64 0.36
N LYS A 376 -18.71 -4.79 -0.41
CA LYS A 376 -19.34 -3.58 0.14
C LYS A 376 -20.34 -3.93 1.25
N SER A 377 -21.30 -4.84 0.97
CA SER A 377 -22.31 -5.27 1.94
C SER A 377 -21.68 -5.87 3.19
N LEU A 378 -20.73 -6.80 3.01
CA LEU A 378 -20.10 -7.50 4.13
C LEU A 378 -19.20 -6.59 4.98
N ILE A 379 -18.63 -5.52 4.40
CA ILE A 379 -17.92 -4.47 5.15
C ILE A 379 -18.89 -3.66 5.99
N GLU A 380 -20.02 -3.22 5.39
CA GLU A 380 -21.04 -2.41 6.08
C GLU A 380 -21.75 -3.21 7.18
N GLU A 381 -21.82 -4.53 7.05
CA GLU A 381 -22.37 -5.46 8.04
C GLU A 381 -21.32 -5.90 9.11
N GLY A 382 -20.04 -5.56 8.92
CA GLY A 382 -18.95 -5.94 9.83
C GLY A 382 -18.52 -7.42 9.74
N GLU A 383 -19.05 -8.21 8.78
CA GLU A 383 -18.75 -9.64 8.69
C GLU A 383 -17.28 -9.92 8.41
N ILE A 384 -16.62 -9.11 7.56
CA ILE A 384 -15.21 -9.30 7.19
C ILE A 384 -14.31 -8.97 8.39
N GLN A 385 -14.59 -7.88 9.10
CA GLN A 385 -13.85 -7.44 10.29
C GLN A 385 -13.93 -8.52 11.37
N ASN A 386 -15.15 -8.99 11.69
CA ASN A 386 -15.37 -10.07 12.67
C ASN A 386 -14.62 -11.35 12.33
N GLU A 387 -14.54 -11.70 11.04
CA GLU A 387 -13.81 -12.90 10.61
C GLU A 387 -12.30 -12.78 10.80
N ILE A 388 -11.74 -11.60 10.57
CA ILE A 388 -10.31 -11.32 10.82
C ILE A 388 -10.02 -11.34 12.32
N GLU A 389 -10.86 -10.68 13.13
CA GLU A 389 -10.73 -10.65 14.59
C GLU A 389 -10.76 -12.05 15.20
N LYS A 390 -11.65 -12.90 14.70
CA LYS A 390 -11.71 -14.31 15.13
C LYS A 390 -10.40 -15.04 14.84
N SER A 391 -9.83 -14.86 13.65
CA SER A 391 -8.56 -15.49 13.28
C SER A 391 -7.39 -14.96 14.11
N ALA A 392 -7.38 -13.66 14.41
CA ALA A 392 -6.40 -13.03 15.29
C ALA A 392 -6.48 -13.57 16.72
N PHE A 393 -7.70 -13.73 17.23
CA PHE A 393 -7.94 -14.30 18.56
C PHE A 393 -7.47 -15.75 18.65
N GLU A 394 -7.85 -16.60 17.69
CA GLU A 394 -7.42 -18.01 17.63
C GLU A 394 -5.88 -18.12 17.55
N PHE A 395 -5.24 -17.21 16.83
CA PHE A 395 -3.79 -17.14 16.76
C PHE A 395 -3.17 -16.78 18.12
N GLN A 396 -3.73 -15.80 18.85
CA GLN A 396 -3.26 -15.42 20.18
C GLN A 396 -3.46 -16.57 21.19
N GLU A 397 -4.60 -17.28 21.16
CA GLU A 397 -4.82 -18.47 21.98
C GLU A 397 -3.77 -19.56 21.74
N ASN A 398 -3.36 -19.74 20.49
CA ASN A 398 -2.31 -20.71 20.16
C ASN A 398 -0.94 -20.31 20.70
N ILE A 399 -0.64 -19.01 20.81
CA ILE A 399 0.57 -18.49 21.47
C ILE A 399 0.48 -18.71 22.98
N ASP A 400 -0.63 -18.31 23.61
CA ASP A 400 -0.82 -18.37 25.06
C ASP A 400 -0.82 -19.83 25.57
N SER A 401 -1.43 -20.73 24.81
CA SER A 401 -1.44 -22.18 25.07
C SER A 401 -0.14 -22.90 24.68
N ARG A 402 0.86 -22.20 24.17
CA ARG A 402 2.14 -22.74 23.65
C ARG A 402 1.99 -23.77 22.51
N LYS A 403 0.85 -23.81 21.82
CA LYS A 403 0.72 -24.56 20.57
C LYS A 403 1.56 -23.92 19.45
N THR A 404 1.67 -22.60 19.46
CA THR A 404 2.59 -21.84 18.60
C THR A 404 3.72 -21.29 19.47
N ILE A 405 4.96 -21.66 19.12
CA ILE A 405 6.14 -21.18 19.82
C ILE A 405 6.67 -19.92 19.16
N LEU A 406 6.86 -18.87 19.94
CA LEU A 406 7.58 -17.66 19.59
C LEU A 406 8.86 -17.57 20.42
N VAL A 407 10.00 -17.78 19.76
CA VAL A 407 11.33 -17.73 20.41
C VAL A 407 11.55 -16.37 21.05
N GLY A 408 11.90 -16.40 22.34
CA GLY A 408 12.13 -15.20 23.14
C GLY A 408 10.86 -14.58 23.74
N VAL A 409 9.66 -15.07 23.37
CA VAL A 409 8.37 -14.58 23.88
C VAL A 409 7.72 -15.58 24.84
N ASN A 410 7.34 -16.77 24.35
CA ASN A 410 6.71 -17.80 25.17
C ASN A 410 7.58 -19.07 25.37
N GLU A 411 8.73 -19.14 24.68
CA GLU A 411 9.74 -20.17 24.85
C GLU A 411 11.14 -19.57 24.65
N PHE A 412 12.19 -20.11 25.25
CA PHE A 412 13.57 -19.58 25.19
C PHE A 412 13.69 -18.14 25.67
N VAL A 413 12.93 -17.79 26.68
CA VAL A 413 12.87 -16.43 27.26
C VAL A 413 14.15 -16.13 28.03
N ASN A 414 14.64 -14.88 27.92
CA ASN A 414 15.74 -14.38 28.74
C ASN A 414 15.16 -13.38 29.77
N GLU A 415 15.17 -13.75 31.03
CA GLU A 415 14.64 -12.93 32.13
C GLU A 415 15.33 -11.57 32.30
N ASN A 416 16.55 -11.43 31.77
CA ASN A 416 17.32 -10.17 31.81
C ASN A 416 17.16 -9.31 30.55
N ASP A 417 16.26 -9.69 29.64
CA ASP A 417 16.06 -8.96 28.39
C ASP A 417 15.43 -7.57 28.66
N LYS A 418 16.14 -6.53 28.28
CA LYS A 418 15.64 -5.17 28.40
C LYS A 418 15.02 -4.77 27.06
N ILE A 419 13.73 -4.48 27.07
CA ILE A 419 13.09 -3.85 25.91
C ILE A 419 13.74 -2.47 25.72
N THR A 420 14.45 -2.31 24.62
CA THR A 420 15.08 -1.04 24.25
C THR A 420 14.01 -0.04 23.83
N SER A 421 14.04 1.17 24.39
CA SER A 421 13.21 2.28 23.90
C SER A 421 13.67 2.66 22.48
N GLY A 422 12.70 2.86 21.59
CA GLY A 422 12.99 3.25 20.21
C GLY A 422 13.64 4.64 20.07
N ALA A 423 14.10 4.96 18.87
CA ALA A 423 14.63 6.27 18.52
C ALA A 423 13.54 7.34 18.66
N SER A 424 13.85 8.45 19.39
CA SER A 424 12.96 9.60 19.43
C SER A 424 13.27 10.53 18.26
N PHE A 425 12.24 10.97 17.55
CA PHE A 425 12.37 11.97 16.50
C PHE A 425 12.10 13.36 17.05
N LYS A 426 12.72 14.38 16.42
CA LYS A 426 12.51 15.78 16.80
C LYS A 426 11.09 16.18 16.44
N ASP A 427 10.34 16.64 17.42
CA ASP A 427 9.01 17.21 17.21
C ASP A 427 9.13 18.60 16.56
N ASP A 428 8.67 18.75 15.32
CA ASP A 428 8.62 20.01 14.57
C ASP A 428 7.17 20.52 14.38
N SER A 429 6.23 19.96 15.11
CA SER A 429 4.79 20.23 14.95
C SER A 429 4.43 21.72 15.11
N LYS A 430 5.04 22.41 16.08
CA LYS A 430 4.80 23.85 16.31
C LYS A 430 5.17 24.71 15.11
N ASN A 431 6.37 24.51 14.56
CA ASN A 431 6.83 25.23 13.38
C ASN A 431 5.92 24.94 12.16
N ARG A 432 5.47 23.69 12.05
CA ARG A 432 4.53 23.28 11.00
C ARG A 432 3.19 24.01 11.10
N ILE A 433 2.62 24.11 12.30
CA ILE A 433 1.36 24.79 12.57
C ILE A 433 1.49 26.30 12.27
N GLU A 434 2.60 26.94 12.67
CA GLU A 434 2.87 28.35 12.38
C GLU A 434 2.93 28.62 10.87
N LYS A 435 3.63 27.79 10.10
CA LYS A 435 3.69 27.89 8.64
C LYS A 435 2.32 27.76 7.99
N LEU A 436 1.52 26.80 8.45
CA LEU A 436 0.18 26.60 7.91
C LEU A 436 -0.74 27.77 8.20
N LYS A 437 -0.67 28.36 9.40
CA LYS A 437 -1.42 29.58 9.74
C LYS A 437 -1.02 30.74 8.83
N ALA A 438 0.27 30.96 8.65
CA ALA A 438 0.77 32.00 7.74
C ALA A 438 0.30 31.77 6.28
N PHE A 439 0.29 30.51 5.81
CA PHE A 439 -0.27 30.16 4.50
C PHE A 439 -1.74 30.53 4.37
N LYS A 440 -2.57 30.18 5.39
CA LYS A 440 -4.00 30.48 5.42
C LYS A 440 -4.29 31.99 5.46
N GLU A 441 -3.44 32.79 6.12
CA GLU A 441 -3.57 34.25 6.22
C GLU A 441 -3.18 34.99 4.94
N ASN A 442 -2.24 34.46 4.14
CA ASN A 442 -1.68 35.16 2.98
C ASN A 442 -2.40 34.84 1.64
N ARG A 443 -3.45 34.03 1.64
CA ARG A 443 -4.19 33.63 0.42
C ARG A 443 -5.45 34.47 0.20
N ASP A 444 -5.96 34.48 -1.02
CA ASP A 444 -7.26 35.12 -1.35
C ASP A 444 -8.42 34.22 -0.92
N ILE A 445 -9.02 34.52 0.24
CA ILE A 445 -10.13 33.71 0.79
C ILE A 445 -11.34 33.62 -0.14
N LYS A 446 -11.64 34.65 -0.94
CA LYS A 446 -12.76 34.63 -1.88
C LYS A 446 -12.56 33.62 -3.01
N VAL A 447 -11.31 33.47 -3.45
CA VAL A 447 -10.93 32.48 -4.47
C VAL A 447 -11.04 31.07 -3.88
N VAL A 448 -10.57 30.88 -2.65
CA VAL A 448 -10.70 29.63 -1.90
C VAL A 448 -12.16 29.21 -1.77
N GLU A 449 -13.02 30.09 -1.20
CA GLU A 449 -14.46 29.82 -1.00
C GLU A 449 -15.17 29.49 -2.32
N LYS A 450 -14.84 30.22 -3.39
CA LYS A 450 -15.41 29.94 -4.73
C LYS A 450 -15.01 28.57 -5.26
N SER A 451 -13.77 28.16 -5.02
CA SER A 451 -13.26 26.85 -5.49
C SER A 451 -13.88 25.70 -4.69
N LEU A 452 -13.98 25.84 -3.37
CA LEU A 452 -14.65 24.87 -2.51
C LEU A 452 -16.15 24.75 -2.84
N LYS A 453 -16.84 25.87 -3.12
CA LYS A 453 -18.22 25.82 -3.57
C LYS A 453 -18.39 25.05 -4.87
N LYS A 454 -17.52 25.28 -5.87
CA LYS A 454 -17.57 24.51 -7.12
C LYS A 454 -17.35 23.01 -6.90
N LEU A 455 -16.46 22.66 -5.98
CA LEU A 455 -16.25 21.25 -5.58
C LEU A 455 -17.52 20.67 -4.95
N ALA A 456 -18.16 21.39 -4.02
CA ALA A 456 -19.40 20.97 -3.41
C ALA A 456 -20.53 20.79 -4.44
N ASP A 457 -20.66 21.76 -5.39
CA ASP A 457 -21.67 21.68 -6.46
C ASP A 457 -21.42 20.47 -7.39
N ALA A 458 -20.15 20.15 -7.70
CA ALA A 458 -19.79 18.97 -8.50
C ALA A 458 -20.00 17.65 -7.70
N ALA A 459 -19.79 17.67 -6.39
CA ALA A 459 -19.90 16.47 -5.55
C ALA A 459 -21.33 15.88 -5.52
N ILE A 460 -22.37 16.70 -5.75
CA ILE A 460 -23.76 16.26 -5.87
C ILE A 460 -24.13 15.73 -7.26
N THR A 461 -23.27 15.84 -8.25
CA THR A 461 -23.45 15.32 -9.61
C THR A 461 -22.60 14.06 -9.82
N ASP A 462 -22.65 13.48 -11.02
CA ASP A 462 -21.79 12.33 -11.41
C ASP A 462 -20.46 12.76 -12.02
N GLU A 463 -20.11 14.04 -11.99
CA GLU A 463 -18.84 14.55 -12.55
C GLU A 463 -17.63 13.94 -11.82
N ASN A 464 -16.53 13.79 -12.58
CA ASN A 464 -15.25 13.43 -11.99
C ASN A 464 -14.73 14.56 -11.11
N LEU A 465 -14.48 14.27 -9.83
CA LEU A 465 -14.08 15.27 -8.84
C LEU A 465 -12.61 15.65 -8.90
N ILE A 466 -11.74 14.86 -9.53
CA ILE A 466 -10.29 15.15 -9.56
C ILE A 466 -9.97 16.52 -10.20
N PRO A 467 -10.56 16.94 -11.34
CA PRO A 467 -10.33 18.28 -11.88
C PRO A 467 -10.77 19.41 -10.93
N HIS A 468 -11.86 19.22 -10.18
CA HIS A 468 -12.34 20.19 -9.19
C HIS A 468 -11.42 20.26 -7.97
N ILE A 469 -10.90 19.11 -7.50
CA ILE A 469 -9.92 19.04 -6.41
C ILE A 469 -8.60 19.71 -6.85
N ILE A 470 -8.13 19.48 -8.09
CA ILE A 470 -6.95 20.17 -8.64
C ILE A 470 -7.18 21.69 -8.64
N ASN A 471 -8.37 22.14 -9.06
CA ASN A 471 -8.71 23.57 -9.04
C ASN A 471 -8.68 24.14 -7.60
N CYS A 472 -9.15 23.40 -6.59
CA CYS A 472 -9.04 23.80 -5.20
C CYS A 472 -7.58 23.92 -4.76
N VAL A 473 -6.76 22.93 -5.08
CA VAL A 473 -5.32 22.91 -4.77
C VAL A 473 -4.57 24.08 -5.43
N GLU A 474 -4.81 24.34 -6.72
CA GLU A 474 -4.21 25.46 -7.47
C GLU A 474 -4.63 26.84 -6.93
N ASN A 475 -5.77 26.90 -6.23
CA ASN A 475 -6.27 28.10 -5.56
C ASN A 475 -6.00 28.10 -4.04
N ASN A 476 -5.00 27.38 -3.60
CA ASN A 476 -4.51 27.35 -2.21
C ASN A 476 -5.53 26.88 -1.16
N CYS A 477 -6.47 26.00 -1.55
CA CYS A 477 -7.26 25.27 -0.56
C CYS A 477 -6.39 24.25 0.14
N THR A 478 -6.61 24.03 1.44
CA THR A 478 -5.89 23.00 2.22
C THR A 478 -6.54 21.64 2.08
N LEU A 479 -5.81 20.61 2.50
CA LEU A 479 -6.31 19.23 2.62
C LEU A 479 -7.60 19.20 3.44
N GLY A 480 -7.57 19.78 4.65
CA GLY A 480 -8.70 19.78 5.59
C GLY A 480 -9.92 20.49 5.02
N GLU A 481 -9.75 21.64 4.36
CA GLU A 481 -10.87 22.37 3.75
C GLU A 481 -11.57 21.59 2.63
N ILE A 482 -10.78 20.88 1.80
CA ILE A 482 -11.33 20.02 0.73
C ILE A 482 -12.10 18.85 1.37
N ILE A 483 -11.52 18.20 2.39
CA ILE A 483 -12.19 17.09 3.10
C ILE A 483 -13.46 17.55 3.79
N ILE A 484 -13.45 18.68 4.51
CA ILE A 484 -14.65 19.22 5.18
C ILE A 484 -15.74 19.50 4.13
N THR A 485 -15.38 20.07 2.99
CA THR A 485 -16.33 20.33 1.90
C THR A 485 -16.96 19.04 1.39
N LEU A 486 -16.18 17.99 1.18
CA LEU A 486 -16.70 16.69 0.75
C LEU A 486 -17.50 15.98 1.85
N LYS A 487 -17.10 16.07 3.13
CA LYS A 487 -17.86 15.54 4.28
C LYS A 487 -19.27 16.15 4.38
N ASN A 488 -19.38 17.44 4.10
CA ASN A 488 -20.68 18.13 4.12
C ASN A 488 -21.65 17.61 3.06
N VAL A 489 -21.13 17.02 1.96
CA VAL A 489 -21.96 16.46 0.88
C VAL A 489 -22.17 14.96 1.04
N PHE A 490 -21.10 14.22 1.35
CA PHE A 490 -21.09 12.75 1.38
C PHE A 490 -21.49 12.17 2.74
N GLY A 491 -21.36 12.95 3.82
CA GLY A 491 -21.39 12.45 5.19
C GLY A 491 -20.07 11.77 5.58
N GLU A 492 -20.06 11.26 6.80
CA GLU A 492 -18.97 10.48 7.36
C GLU A 492 -19.41 9.02 7.53
N TYR A 493 -18.45 8.10 7.45
CA TYR A 493 -18.71 6.70 7.79
C TYR A 493 -18.82 6.58 9.32
N LEU A 494 -19.90 5.99 9.79
CA LEU A 494 -20.14 5.69 11.20
C LEU A 494 -20.05 4.16 11.36
N GLU A 495 -19.18 3.68 12.24
CA GLU A 495 -19.08 2.27 12.65
C GLU A 495 -20.31 1.81 13.43
#